data_f425727fea1b97dc77c1633393e8df48
#
_entry.id   f425727fea1b97dc77c1633393e8df48
#
_cell.length_a   1.000
_cell.length_b   1.000
_cell.length_c   1.000
_cell.angle_alpha   90.00
_cell.angle_beta   90.00
_cell.angle_gamma   90.00
#
_symmetry.space_group_name_H-M   'P 1'
#
loop_
_entity.id
_entity.type
_entity.pdbx_description
1 polymer ?
#
loop_
_entity_poly.entity_id
_entity_poly.type
_entity_poly.pdbx_seq_one_letter_code
_entity_poly.pdbx_strand_id
1 'polypeptide(L)'
;LRDILTPFGAALLATALEALGRFAWGGPYLPELMAEKFFTLIPVWAFTPLFRTFGYGSKYYAFGGMIAGEVAALTLVGMAVRRRMCRRQASGGASRLTAVVASSVAAAILIGILPLLDAGIAGQALPGGLWLAVPTFVVVAGSYAAVLTRGPSR
;
A
#
# COMPACT_ATOMS: atom_id res chain seq x y z
N LEU A 1 18.34 -10.65 8.92
CA LEU A 1 17.21 -11.31 8.23
C LEU A 1 15.86 -10.94 8.87
N ARG A 2 15.73 -10.99 10.22
CA ARG A 2 14.49 -10.65 10.95
C ARG A 2 14.03 -9.21 10.75
N ASP A 3 14.94 -8.26 10.56
CA ASP A 3 14.62 -6.85 10.34
C ASP A 3 13.94 -6.58 9.00
N ILE A 4 14.06 -7.49 8.04
CA ILE A 4 13.39 -7.42 6.75
C ILE A 4 12.10 -8.26 6.78
N LEU A 5 12.11 -9.44 7.42
CA LEU A 5 10.98 -10.35 7.42
C LEU A 5 9.71 -9.75 8.07
N THR A 6 9.86 -8.98 9.16
CA THR A 6 8.69 -8.37 9.81
C THR A 6 8.04 -7.28 8.95
N PRO A 7 8.77 -6.29 8.38
CA PRO A 7 8.18 -5.33 7.45
C PRO A 7 7.60 -5.99 6.19
N PHE A 8 8.28 -7.00 5.66
CA PHE A 8 7.80 -7.74 4.49
C PHE A 8 6.49 -8.50 4.78
N GLY A 9 6.41 -9.20 5.92
CA GLY A 9 5.17 -9.87 6.34
C GLY A 9 4.03 -8.88 6.61
N ALA A 10 4.33 -7.70 7.18
CA ALA A 10 3.36 -6.63 7.37
C ALA A 10 2.84 -6.08 6.03
N ALA A 11 3.74 -5.90 5.04
CA ALA A 11 3.39 -5.46 3.70
C ALA A 11 2.49 -6.47 2.99
N LEU A 12 2.85 -7.76 3.01
CA LEU A 12 2.03 -8.82 2.43
C LEU A 12 0.64 -8.88 3.06
N LEU A 13 0.55 -8.77 4.39
CA LEU A 13 -0.75 -8.74 5.08
C LEU A 13 -1.58 -7.53 4.66
N ALA A 14 -0.97 -6.36 4.56
CA ALA A 14 -1.66 -5.13 4.13
C ALA A 14 -2.24 -5.28 2.72
N THR A 15 -1.42 -5.68 1.75
CA THR A 15 -1.86 -5.92 0.36
C THR A 15 -2.92 -7.02 0.26
N ALA A 16 -2.80 -8.09 1.05
CA ALA A 16 -3.82 -9.14 1.10
C ALA A 16 -5.16 -8.63 1.67
N LEU A 17 -5.14 -7.78 2.69
CA LEU A 17 -6.34 -7.17 3.25
C LEU A 17 -7.01 -6.19 2.27
N GLU A 18 -6.24 -5.42 1.50
CA GLU A 18 -6.77 -4.59 0.42
C GLU A 18 -7.46 -5.45 -0.65
N ALA A 19 -6.81 -6.53 -1.10
CA ALA A 19 -7.39 -7.45 -2.06
C ALA A 19 -8.68 -8.09 -1.52
N LEU A 20 -8.70 -8.55 -0.27
CA LEU A 20 -9.90 -9.06 0.37
C LEU A 20 -10.99 -8.00 0.43
N GLY A 21 -10.66 -6.75 0.80
CA GLY A 21 -11.59 -5.64 0.79
C GLY A 21 -12.19 -5.36 -0.58
N ARG A 22 -11.38 -5.46 -1.63
CA ARG A 22 -11.82 -5.31 -3.03
C ARG A 22 -12.86 -6.36 -3.40
N PHE A 23 -12.63 -7.62 -3.05
CA PHE A 23 -13.54 -8.72 -3.38
C PHE A 23 -14.77 -8.79 -2.47
N ALA A 24 -14.67 -8.43 -1.19
CA ALA A 24 -15.74 -8.58 -0.23
C ALA A 24 -16.79 -7.45 -0.30
N TRP A 25 -16.36 -6.21 -0.49
CA TRP A 25 -17.26 -5.04 -0.48
C TRP A 25 -16.94 -3.98 -1.55
N GLY A 26 -16.10 -4.32 -2.54
CA GLY A 26 -15.79 -3.40 -3.62
C GLY A 26 -14.90 -2.21 -3.21
N GLY A 27 -14.13 -2.37 -2.13
CA GLY A 27 -13.21 -1.35 -1.66
C GLY A 27 -12.12 -1.01 -2.68
N PRO A 28 -11.45 0.12 -2.54
CA PRO A 28 -10.34 0.49 -3.41
C PRO A 28 -9.16 -0.45 -3.20
N TYR A 29 -8.48 -0.79 -4.31
CA TYR A 29 -7.29 -1.62 -4.33
C TYR A 29 -6.16 -0.84 -5.03
N LEU A 30 -5.12 -0.48 -4.27
CA LEU A 30 -4.04 0.38 -4.76
C LEU A 30 -3.36 -0.14 -6.04
N PRO A 31 -3.00 -1.42 -6.19
CA PRO A 31 -2.41 -1.92 -7.41
C PRO A 31 -3.29 -1.75 -8.65
N GLU A 32 -4.62 -1.85 -8.50
CA GLU A 32 -5.58 -1.61 -9.60
C GLU A 32 -5.55 -0.15 -10.02
N LEU A 33 -5.63 0.78 -9.07
CA LEU A 33 -5.55 2.23 -9.34
C LEU A 33 -4.21 2.64 -9.95
N MET A 34 -3.12 2.07 -9.44
CA MET A 34 -1.79 2.28 -10.01
C MET A 34 -1.69 1.76 -11.45
N ALA A 35 -2.26 0.60 -11.73
CA ALA A 35 -2.28 0.03 -13.07
C ALA A 35 -3.09 0.89 -14.04
N GLU A 36 -4.28 1.35 -13.65
CA GLU A 36 -5.10 2.27 -14.46
C GLU A 36 -4.33 3.55 -14.79
N LYS A 37 -3.73 4.20 -13.78
CA LYS A 37 -2.93 5.40 -13.98
C LYS A 37 -1.72 5.15 -14.86
N PHE A 38 -1.03 4.04 -14.64
CA PHE A 38 0.13 3.65 -15.45
C PHE A 38 -0.24 3.50 -16.92
N PHE A 39 -1.33 2.81 -17.23
CA PHE A 39 -1.79 2.66 -18.61
C PHE A 39 -2.22 3.96 -19.28
N THR A 40 -2.73 4.94 -18.52
CA THR A 40 -3.05 6.27 -19.07
C THR A 40 -1.79 7.09 -19.36
N LEU A 41 -0.70 6.85 -18.64
CA LEU A 41 0.56 7.58 -18.80
C LEU A 41 1.47 7.01 -19.90
N ILE A 42 1.30 5.73 -20.26
CA ILE A 42 2.12 5.10 -21.31
C ILE A 42 1.70 5.62 -22.69
N PRO A 43 2.58 6.28 -23.43
CA PRO A 43 2.28 6.69 -24.78
C PRO A 43 2.18 5.47 -25.71
N VAL A 44 1.34 5.58 -26.74
CA VAL A 44 1.04 4.48 -27.68
C VAL A 44 2.29 3.86 -28.30
N TRP A 45 3.31 4.68 -28.58
CA TRP A 45 4.57 4.20 -29.15
C TRP A 45 5.35 3.25 -28.21
N ALA A 46 5.25 3.44 -26.90
CA ALA A 46 5.87 2.55 -25.91
C ALA A 46 5.02 1.30 -25.64
N PHE A 47 3.72 1.39 -25.83
CA PHE A 47 2.80 0.26 -25.66
C PHE A 47 2.99 -0.81 -26.74
N THR A 48 3.26 -0.40 -27.98
CA THR A 48 3.40 -1.33 -29.12
C THR A 48 4.52 -2.37 -28.93
N PRO A 49 5.76 -2.01 -28.56
CA PRO A 49 6.81 -3.01 -28.32
C PRO A 49 6.52 -3.90 -27.11
N LEU A 50 5.93 -3.36 -26.04
CA LEU A 50 5.51 -4.15 -24.88
C LEU A 50 4.50 -5.22 -25.26
N PHE A 51 3.50 -4.84 -26.07
CA PHE A 51 2.46 -5.74 -26.54
C PHE A 51 3.00 -6.80 -27.50
N ARG A 52 3.96 -6.43 -28.38
CA ARG A 52 4.62 -7.38 -29.27
C ARG A 52 5.46 -8.43 -28.52
N THR A 53 6.13 -8.02 -27.42
CA THR A 53 7.01 -8.90 -26.65
C THR A 53 6.23 -9.83 -25.71
N PHE A 54 5.23 -9.30 -25.01
CA PHE A 54 4.50 -10.00 -23.96
C PHE A 54 3.08 -10.43 -24.37
N GLY A 55 2.59 -10.01 -25.53
CA GLY A 55 1.27 -10.34 -26.04
C GLY A 55 0.14 -9.96 -25.06
N TYR A 56 -0.90 -10.77 -25.04
CA TYR A 56 -2.02 -10.59 -24.11
C TYR A 56 -1.65 -10.76 -22.62
N GLY A 57 -0.50 -11.37 -22.35
CA GLY A 57 0.04 -11.53 -20.99
C GLY A 57 0.56 -10.24 -20.37
N SER A 58 0.82 -9.19 -21.16
CA SER A 58 1.42 -7.94 -20.71
C SER A 58 0.68 -7.29 -19.53
N LYS A 59 -0.66 -7.35 -19.52
CA LYS A 59 -1.50 -6.83 -18.43
C LYS A 59 -1.27 -7.56 -17.09
N TYR A 60 -1.06 -8.88 -17.13
CA TYR A 60 -0.82 -9.67 -15.91
C TYR A 60 0.56 -9.40 -15.34
N TYR A 61 1.56 -9.23 -16.20
CA TYR A 61 2.92 -8.85 -15.77
C TYR A 61 2.94 -7.43 -15.19
N ALA A 62 2.24 -6.49 -15.82
CA ALA A 62 2.11 -5.13 -15.31
C ALA A 62 1.42 -5.13 -13.94
N PHE A 63 0.30 -5.82 -13.81
CA PHE A 63 -0.45 -5.91 -12.55
C PHE A 63 0.37 -6.60 -11.45
N GLY A 64 1.03 -7.72 -11.76
CA GLY A 64 1.96 -8.38 -10.84
C GLY A 64 3.11 -7.48 -10.41
N GLY A 65 3.63 -6.67 -11.34
CA GLY A 65 4.64 -5.66 -11.06
C GLY A 65 4.16 -4.57 -10.10
N MET A 66 2.89 -4.11 -10.22
CA MET A 66 2.30 -3.14 -9.31
C MET A 66 2.15 -3.71 -7.90
N ILE A 67 1.67 -4.95 -7.76
CA ILE A 67 1.60 -5.65 -6.46
C ILE A 67 3.00 -5.78 -5.84
N ALA A 68 3.98 -6.23 -6.62
CA ALA A 68 5.35 -6.36 -6.14
C ALA A 68 5.95 -5.00 -5.73
N GLY A 69 5.67 -3.95 -6.50
CA GLY A 69 6.09 -2.58 -6.23
C GLY A 69 5.48 -2.05 -4.93
N GLU A 70 4.20 -2.26 -4.71
CA GLU A 70 3.52 -1.89 -3.46
C GLU A 70 4.12 -2.61 -2.25
N VAL A 71 4.27 -3.94 -2.32
CA VAL A 71 4.88 -4.74 -1.25
C VAL A 71 6.31 -4.27 -0.97
N ALA A 72 7.09 -3.98 -2.01
CA ALA A 72 8.45 -3.46 -1.86
C ALA A 72 8.45 -2.07 -1.18
N ALA A 73 7.58 -1.15 -1.61
CA ALA A 73 7.45 0.19 -1.05
C ALA A 73 7.05 0.13 0.44
N LEU A 74 6.02 -0.63 0.78
CA LEU A 74 5.58 -0.82 2.16
C LEU A 74 6.68 -1.48 3.01
N THR A 75 7.43 -2.43 2.46
CA THR A 75 8.57 -3.06 3.16
C THR A 75 9.65 -2.03 3.47
N LEU A 76 10.02 -1.18 2.51
CA LEU A 76 11.01 -0.12 2.70
C LEU A 76 10.56 0.90 3.74
N VAL A 77 9.29 1.34 3.68
CA VAL A 77 8.69 2.22 4.69
C VAL A 77 8.74 1.57 6.06
N GLY A 78 8.36 0.30 6.17
CA GLY A 78 8.39 -0.45 7.42
C GLY A 78 9.80 -0.57 8.00
N MET A 79 10.81 -0.82 7.16
CA MET A 79 12.22 -0.82 7.59
C MET A 79 12.66 0.55 8.11
N ALA A 80 12.30 1.63 7.41
CA ALA A 80 12.64 2.99 7.82
C ALA A 80 11.98 3.36 9.16
N VAL A 81 10.70 3.01 9.33
CA VAL A 81 9.95 3.20 10.57
C VAL A 81 10.62 2.44 11.72
N ARG A 82 10.91 1.14 11.55
CA ARG A 82 11.56 0.33 12.59
C ARG A 82 12.92 0.88 12.99
N ARG A 83 13.75 1.30 12.03
CA ARG A 83 15.06 1.92 12.33
C ARG A 83 14.91 3.19 13.18
N ARG A 84 13.90 4.02 12.89
CA ARG A 84 13.59 5.23 13.68
C ARG A 84 13.06 4.88 15.07
N MET A 85 12.22 3.84 15.18
CA MET A 85 11.67 3.37 16.45
C MET A 85 12.78 2.85 17.37
N CYS A 86 13.70 2.03 16.88
CA CYS A 86 14.84 1.55 17.67
C CYS A 86 15.70 2.69 18.24
N ARG A 87 15.77 3.84 17.56
CA ARG A 87 16.48 5.03 18.04
C ARG A 87 15.70 5.84 19.08
N ARG A 88 14.37 5.68 19.17
CA ARG A 88 13.49 6.49 20.03
C ARG A 88 12.86 5.72 21.18
N GLN A 89 13.22 4.49 21.42
CA GLN A 89 12.57 3.57 22.38
C GLN A 89 12.62 4.00 23.87
N ALA A 90 13.01 5.23 24.18
CA ALA A 90 13.16 5.70 25.55
C ALA A 90 11.87 6.22 26.24
N SER A 91 10.72 6.48 25.57
CA SER A 91 9.64 7.23 26.26
C SER A 91 8.17 7.06 25.81
N GLY A 92 7.82 6.09 25.02
CA GLY A 92 6.41 6.00 24.56
C GLY A 92 5.85 4.60 24.55
N GLY A 93 4.66 4.40 25.13
CA GLY A 93 3.98 3.10 25.13
C GLY A 93 3.72 2.59 23.70
N ALA A 94 3.83 1.27 23.50
CA ALA A 94 3.69 0.62 22.17
C ALA A 94 2.40 0.97 21.44
N SER A 95 1.30 1.19 22.15
CA SER A 95 0.01 1.56 21.58
C SER A 95 0.02 2.95 20.90
N ARG A 96 0.70 3.93 21.48
CA ARG A 96 0.83 5.28 20.87
C ARG A 96 1.64 5.23 19.59
N LEU A 97 2.72 4.45 19.56
CA LEU A 97 3.53 4.27 18.35
C LEU A 97 2.76 3.60 17.24
N THR A 98 1.98 2.55 17.56
CA THR A 98 1.10 1.89 16.58
C THR A 98 0.10 2.88 15.99
N ALA A 99 -0.56 3.69 16.82
CA ALA A 99 -1.52 4.70 16.37
C ALA A 99 -0.87 5.76 15.47
N VAL A 100 0.32 6.25 15.82
CA VAL A 100 1.06 7.23 15.01
C VAL A 100 1.47 6.65 13.66
N VAL A 101 1.99 5.41 13.63
CA VAL A 101 2.38 4.76 12.38
C VAL A 101 1.14 4.51 11.51
N ALA A 102 0.06 3.97 12.08
CA ALA A 102 -1.18 3.73 11.36
C ALA A 102 -1.76 5.01 10.76
N SER A 103 -1.86 6.06 11.56
CA SER A 103 -2.38 7.37 11.11
C SER A 103 -1.50 7.97 10.01
N SER A 104 -0.17 7.88 10.14
CA SER A 104 0.76 8.41 9.14
C SER A 104 0.65 7.65 7.81
N VAL A 105 0.55 6.32 7.84
CA VAL A 105 0.40 5.50 6.63
C VAL A 105 -0.97 5.76 5.99
N ALA A 106 -2.05 5.75 6.76
CA ALA A 106 -3.40 6.06 6.27
C ALA A 106 -3.46 7.45 5.64
N ALA A 107 -2.92 8.47 6.31
CA ALA A 107 -2.88 9.84 5.79
C ALA A 107 -2.05 9.94 4.49
N ALA A 108 -0.90 9.28 4.41
CA ALA A 108 -0.07 9.25 3.21
C ALA A 108 -0.82 8.62 2.02
N ILE A 109 -1.59 7.56 2.24
CA ILE A 109 -2.41 6.94 1.21
C ILE A 109 -3.57 7.86 0.83
N LEU A 110 -4.39 8.29 1.79
CA LEU A 110 -5.64 9.01 1.54
C LEU A 110 -5.42 10.42 0.99
N ILE A 111 -4.39 11.12 1.43
CA ILE A 111 -4.12 12.53 1.08
C ILE A 111 -3.00 12.64 0.04
N GLY A 112 -2.07 11.69 0.00
CA GLY A 112 -0.93 11.72 -0.92
C GLY A 112 -1.14 10.85 -2.16
N ILE A 113 -1.29 9.53 -1.97
CA ILE A 113 -1.28 8.58 -3.08
C ILE A 113 -2.58 8.63 -3.89
N LEU A 114 -3.75 8.63 -3.24
CA LEU A 114 -5.03 8.62 -3.94
C LEU A 114 -5.23 9.83 -4.88
N PRO A 115 -4.92 11.07 -4.49
CA PRO A 115 -4.98 12.19 -5.42
C PRO A 115 -4.03 12.07 -6.61
N LEU A 116 -2.83 11.50 -6.41
CA LEU A 116 -1.88 11.25 -7.51
C LEU A 116 -2.40 10.21 -8.51
N LEU A 117 -3.29 9.33 -8.05
CA LEU A 117 -3.93 8.30 -8.87
C LEU A 117 -5.29 8.77 -9.47
N ASP A 118 -5.60 10.07 -9.42
CA ASP A 118 -6.88 10.67 -9.86
C ASP A 118 -8.10 10.15 -9.08
N ALA A 119 -7.89 9.46 -7.96
CA ALA A 119 -8.95 8.97 -7.09
C ALA A 119 -9.58 10.07 -6.19
N GLY A 120 -9.05 11.28 -6.27
CA GLY A 120 -9.47 12.40 -5.43
C GLY A 120 -8.96 12.29 -3.99
N ILE A 121 -9.14 13.35 -3.20
CA ILE A 121 -8.76 13.36 -1.78
C ILE A 121 -9.61 12.30 -1.05
N ALA A 122 -8.94 11.42 -0.33
CA ALA A 122 -9.57 10.34 0.43
C ALA A 122 -10.49 9.42 -0.41
N GLY A 123 -10.27 9.33 -1.72
CA GLY A 123 -11.02 8.42 -2.58
C GLY A 123 -12.39 8.94 -3.04
N GLN A 124 -12.62 10.25 -3.01
CA GLN A 124 -13.91 10.85 -3.40
C GLN A 124 -14.36 10.51 -4.82
N ALA A 125 -13.42 10.31 -5.74
CA ALA A 125 -13.72 9.99 -7.15
C ALA A 125 -13.93 8.49 -7.40
N LEU A 126 -13.73 7.63 -6.38
CA LEU A 126 -13.88 6.19 -6.50
C LEU A 126 -15.34 5.74 -6.36
N PRO A 127 -15.73 4.61 -6.97
CA PRO A 127 -17.00 3.96 -6.67
C PRO A 127 -17.11 3.67 -5.17
N GLY A 128 -18.17 4.19 -4.52
CA GLY A 128 -18.32 4.13 -3.06
C GLY A 128 -17.65 5.26 -2.28
N GLY A 129 -16.81 6.07 -2.93
CA GLY A 129 -16.23 7.29 -2.37
C GLY A 129 -15.53 7.11 -1.02
N LEU A 130 -15.63 8.16 -0.18
CA LEU A 130 -15.07 8.20 1.17
C LEU A 130 -15.50 7.04 2.07
N TRP A 131 -16.75 6.57 1.91
CA TRP A 131 -17.34 5.57 2.80
C TRP A 131 -16.70 4.20 2.69
N LEU A 132 -16.14 3.86 1.52
CA LEU A 132 -15.39 2.62 1.31
C LEU A 132 -13.88 2.83 1.42
N ALA A 133 -13.36 3.94 0.91
CA ALA A 133 -11.92 4.20 0.89
C ALA A 133 -11.35 4.38 2.30
N VAL A 134 -11.95 5.25 3.12
CA VAL A 134 -11.43 5.55 4.45
C VAL A 134 -11.37 4.32 5.37
N PRO A 135 -12.47 3.56 5.59
CA PRO A 135 -12.39 2.40 6.46
C PRO A 135 -11.44 1.33 5.93
N THR A 136 -11.38 1.09 4.62
CA THR A 136 -10.46 0.12 4.03
C THR A 136 -9.01 0.47 4.35
N PHE A 137 -8.58 1.69 4.06
CA PHE A 137 -7.19 2.09 4.30
C PHE A 137 -6.87 2.29 5.78
N VAL A 138 -7.83 2.63 6.63
CA VAL A 138 -7.64 2.66 8.09
C VAL A 138 -7.40 1.25 8.64
N VAL A 139 -8.17 0.26 8.21
CA VAL A 139 -7.98 -1.14 8.62
C VAL A 139 -6.64 -1.67 8.11
N VAL A 140 -6.31 -1.41 6.85
CA VAL A 140 -5.03 -1.82 6.25
C VAL A 140 -3.84 -1.19 6.98
N ALA A 141 -3.86 0.12 7.17
CA ALA A 141 -2.80 0.84 7.87
C ALA A 141 -2.69 0.43 9.36
N GLY A 142 -3.82 0.16 10.01
CA GLY A 142 -3.88 -0.32 11.37
C GLY A 142 -3.26 -1.71 11.53
N SER A 143 -3.60 -2.64 10.65
CA SER A 143 -3.05 -4.00 10.65
C SER A 143 -1.55 -3.99 10.34
N TYR A 144 -1.12 -3.23 9.33
CA TYR A 144 0.28 -3.02 9.00
C TYR A 144 1.08 -2.49 10.19
N ALA A 145 0.60 -1.42 10.83
CA ALA A 145 1.24 -0.84 12.00
C ALA A 145 1.29 -1.80 13.20
N ALA A 146 0.22 -2.57 13.43
CA ALA A 146 0.15 -3.55 14.51
C ALA A 146 1.20 -4.65 14.35
N VAL A 147 1.42 -5.14 13.14
CA VAL A 147 2.47 -6.15 12.86
C VAL A 147 3.86 -5.55 13.02
N LEU A 148 4.09 -4.32 12.53
CA LEU A 148 5.38 -3.65 12.66
C LEU A 148 5.79 -3.40 14.10
N THR A 149 4.82 -3.05 14.97
CA THR A 149 5.11 -2.65 16.36
C THR A 149 5.13 -3.82 17.33
N ARG A 150 4.49 -4.97 17.00
CA ARG A 150 4.50 -6.20 17.79
C ARG A 150 5.72 -7.08 17.57
N GLY A 151 6.53 -6.80 16.57
CA GLY A 151 7.78 -7.52 16.34
C GLY A 151 8.69 -7.41 17.56
N PRO A 152 9.37 -8.51 18.00
CA PRO A 152 10.18 -8.52 19.20
C PRO A 152 11.23 -7.41 19.14
N SER A 153 11.13 -6.47 20.07
CA SER A 153 12.18 -5.50 20.36
C SER A 153 13.33 -6.27 21.02
N ARG A 154 14.49 -6.25 20.41
CA ARG A 154 15.73 -6.61 21.09
C ARG A 154 16.33 -5.37 21.69
#